data_bc5f0bf65ae2136b46b3cdb6b7a4f652
#
_entry.id   bc5f0bf65ae2136b46b3cdb6b7a4f652
#
_cell.length_a   1.000
_cell.length_b   1.000
_cell.length_c   1.000
_cell.angle_alpha   90.00
_cell.angle_beta   90.00
_cell.angle_gamma   90.00
#
_symmetry.space_group_name_H-M   'P 1'
#
loop_
_entity.id
_entity.type
_entity.pdbx_description
1 polymer ?
#
loop_
_entity_poly.entity_id
_entity_poly.type
_entity_poly.pdbx_seq_one_letter_code
_entity_poly.pdbx_strand_id
1 'polypeptide(L)'
;MDKKKLGWIVFSFILLGFSFGSIWLTNLTTEQLVFNLHVSLKGANNNAVWACLLFACTCSAAVVTVFATLLHWLRVNQPDHKLLVWTEQAMGHKRITAAVAIVLCLLCVNYNLEFTQFVRHQMEVTTVYQDEYVDPATVSYEFPEKKRNLVYIFLESMEVTYTSTNEGGSQSTDLIPELRGLAQDNVNFSPNDGFGGGYAISGTTWTMAAMVGQTSGLPLKLPFDGEKYYGNYSKMLPGAWTLGNILEMEGYNQELLIGSDAGFAGRGDYFQQHGNYKINDYNTALEDGRLPEDYHVWWGYEDRKLFDYAKDELLRLAAEDEPFNLTMLTVDTHFENGYVCPQCPDDNKNQYANVIRCSSHQVSEFVKWIQQQDFYEDTTIIISGDHLSMDSTFFRKVDDSYDRQIYNCIINAAAENPAAEKNRVFTTLDMFPTTLSAMGVKFDGERLGLGTDLFSGRETLAEQLGLDELNEELSKHSNYYNYHFLYTN
;
A
#
# COMPACT_ATOMS: atom_id res chain seq x y z
N MET A 1 -28.07 39.67 10.94
CA MET A 1 -27.79 38.47 11.75
C MET A 1 -26.88 38.87 12.90
N ASP A 2 -27.23 38.50 14.14
CA ASP A 2 -26.40 38.81 15.32
C ASP A 2 -25.01 38.15 15.17
N LYS A 3 -23.90 38.90 15.44
CA LYS A 3 -22.52 38.42 15.35
C LYS A 3 -22.29 37.14 16.17
N LYS A 4 -23.01 36.96 17.28
CA LYS A 4 -22.91 35.72 18.08
C LYS A 4 -23.53 34.52 17.39
N LYS A 5 -24.65 34.69 16.69
CA LYS A 5 -25.27 33.60 15.89
C LYS A 5 -24.43 33.21 14.71
N LEU A 6 -23.81 34.19 14.03
CA LEU A 6 -22.87 33.95 12.95
C LEU A 6 -21.66 33.12 13.44
N GLY A 7 -21.11 33.48 14.61
CA GLY A 7 -20.00 32.73 15.21
C GLY A 7 -20.33 31.25 15.46
N TRP A 8 -21.55 30.95 15.98
CA TRP A 8 -21.98 29.56 16.16
C TRP A 8 -22.18 28.80 14.84
N ILE A 9 -22.70 29.46 13.82
CA ILE A 9 -22.86 28.86 12.49
C ILE A 9 -21.49 28.47 11.92
N VAL A 10 -20.52 29.39 11.94
CA VAL A 10 -19.16 29.14 11.46
C VAL A 10 -18.48 28.02 12.27
N PHE A 11 -18.58 28.06 13.57
CA PHE A 11 -18.03 27.03 14.46
C PHE A 11 -18.62 25.66 14.17
N SER A 12 -19.95 25.55 14.07
CA SER A 12 -20.61 24.28 13.72
C SER A 12 -20.22 23.80 12.34
N PHE A 13 -20.11 24.70 11.36
CA PHE A 13 -19.68 24.36 10.01
C PHE A 13 -18.26 23.75 9.99
N ILE A 14 -17.34 24.36 10.73
CA ILE A 14 -15.95 23.87 10.83
C ILE A 14 -15.91 22.47 11.48
N LEU A 15 -16.57 22.27 12.61
CA LEU A 15 -16.57 20.96 13.28
C LEU A 15 -17.22 19.87 12.43
N LEU A 16 -18.32 20.17 11.75
CA LEU A 16 -18.96 19.26 10.81
C LEU A 16 -18.05 18.98 9.62
N GLY A 17 -17.31 19.99 9.13
CA GLY A 17 -16.34 19.83 8.04
C GLY A 17 -15.25 18.84 8.41
N PHE A 18 -14.68 18.92 9.60
CA PHE A 18 -13.72 17.92 10.08
C PHE A 18 -14.35 16.54 10.25
N SER A 19 -15.57 16.44 10.79
CA SER A 19 -16.25 15.15 10.94
C SER A 19 -16.58 14.50 9.60
N PHE A 20 -17.14 15.23 8.65
CA PHE A 20 -17.42 14.69 7.31
C PHE A 20 -16.16 14.42 6.51
N GLY A 21 -15.11 15.25 6.66
CA GLY A 21 -13.80 14.98 6.07
C GLY A 21 -13.21 13.67 6.60
N SER A 22 -13.26 13.42 7.89
CA SER A 22 -12.78 12.16 8.47
C SER A 22 -13.60 10.96 8.01
N ILE A 23 -14.93 11.10 7.82
CA ILE A 23 -15.77 10.05 7.24
C ILE A 23 -15.36 9.74 5.78
N TRP A 24 -15.03 10.76 5.00
CA TRP A 24 -14.52 10.54 3.64
C TRP A 24 -13.19 9.78 3.64
N LEU A 25 -12.35 10.02 4.64
CA LEU A 25 -11.01 9.45 4.78
C LEU A 25 -10.98 8.16 5.63
N THR A 26 -12.13 7.53 5.93
CA THR A 26 -12.20 6.33 6.81
C THR A 26 -11.36 5.15 6.33
N ASN A 27 -11.01 5.09 5.04
CA ASN A 27 -10.17 4.04 4.49
C ASN A 27 -8.66 4.31 4.68
N LEU A 28 -8.28 5.47 5.26
CA LEU A 28 -6.90 5.83 5.57
C LEU A 28 -6.65 5.77 7.06
N THR A 29 -5.49 5.22 7.46
CA THR A 29 -5.00 5.35 8.83
C THR A 29 -4.39 6.73 9.07
N THR A 30 -4.25 7.14 10.36
CA THR A 30 -3.51 8.38 10.67
C THR A 30 -2.07 8.32 10.17
N GLU A 31 -1.43 7.16 10.18
CA GLU A 31 -0.07 6.98 9.66
C GLU A 31 0.01 7.28 8.16
N GLN A 32 -0.90 6.72 7.37
CA GLN A 32 -1.02 7.01 5.94
C GLN A 32 -1.33 8.49 5.65
N LEU A 33 -2.19 9.09 6.47
CA LEU A 33 -2.50 10.52 6.35
C LEU A 33 -1.28 11.39 6.63
N VAL A 34 -0.53 11.10 7.71
CA VAL A 34 0.73 11.79 8.04
C VAL A 34 1.74 11.61 6.92
N PHE A 35 1.90 10.41 6.38
CA PHE A 35 2.75 10.16 5.23
C PHE A 35 2.37 11.06 4.04
N ASN A 36 1.12 11.04 3.61
CA ASN A 36 0.65 11.82 2.47
C ASN A 36 0.75 13.34 2.67
N LEU A 37 0.77 13.83 3.91
CA LEU A 37 0.99 15.25 4.21
C LEU A 37 2.47 15.65 4.10
N HIS A 38 3.38 14.71 4.15
CA HIS A 38 4.82 14.94 4.17
C HIS A 38 5.53 14.59 2.84
N VAL A 39 4.90 13.80 1.98
CA VAL A 39 5.44 13.44 0.66
C VAL A 39 4.90 14.34 -0.44
N SER A 40 5.60 14.34 -1.57
CA SER A 40 5.14 15.02 -2.77
C SER A 40 3.78 14.45 -3.22
N LEU A 41 2.79 15.32 -3.32
CA LEU A 41 1.50 15.00 -3.94
C LEU A 41 1.55 15.18 -5.48
N LYS A 42 2.73 15.35 -6.06
CA LYS A 42 2.89 15.39 -7.52
C LYS A 42 2.41 14.06 -8.11
N GLY A 43 1.52 14.11 -9.07
CA GLY A 43 0.87 12.90 -9.63
C GLY A 43 -0.31 12.37 -8.82
N ALA A 44 -0.63 12.97 -7.65
CA ALA A 44 -1.85 12.63 -6.92
C ALA A 44 -3.10 12.98 -7.73
N ASN A 45 -4.15 12.19 -7.57
CA ASN A 45 -5.45 12.52 -8.13
C ASN A 45 -6.06 13.75 -7.42
N ASN A 46 -5.78 14.94 -7.93
CA ASN A 46 -6.32 16.20 -7.40
C ASN A 46 -7.84 16.19 -7.28
N ASN A 47 -8.55 15.41 -8.13
CA ASN A 47 -9.99 15.28 -8.07
C ASN A 47 -10.46 14.64 -6.77
N ALA A 48 -9.72 13.67 -6.23
CA ALA A 48 -10.06 13.04 -4.94
C ALA A 48 -9.94 14.04 -3.78
N VAL A 49 -8.91 14.87 -3.75
CA VAL A 49 -8.74 15.93 -2.74
C VAL A 49 -9.89 16.95 -2.82
N TRP A 50 -10.20 17.42 -4.04
CA TRP A 50 -11.33 18.34 -4.24
C TRP A 50 -12.67 17.70 -3.91
N ALA A 51 -12.87 16.41 -4.23
CA ALA A 51 -14.08 15.67 -3.88
C ALA A 51 -14.26 15.56 -2.37
N CYS A 52 -13.20 15.25 -1.61
CA CYS A 52 -13.22 15.26 -0.14
C CYS A 52 -13.63 16.63 0.43
N LEU A 53 -12.99 17.70 -0.05
CA LEU A 53 -13.31 19.06 0.39
C LEU A 53 -14.74 19.47 0.03
N LEU A 54 -15.20 19.16 -1.18
CA LEU A 54 -16.57 19.42 -1.62
C LEU A 54 -17.58 18.62 -0.80
N PHE A 55 -17.33 17.34 -0.54
CA PHE A 55 -18.18 16.50 0.30
C PHE A 55 -18.29 17.08 1.71
N ALA A 56 -17.17 17.36 2.37
CA ALA A 56 -17.13 17.93 3.71
C ALA A 56 -17.89 19.27 3.78
N CYS A 57 -17.64 20.18 2.83
CA CYS A 57 -18.29 21.49 2.77
C CYS A 57 -19.79 21.39 2.47
N THR A 58 -20.21 20.58 1.49
CA THR A 58 -21.62 20.45 1.09
C THR A 58 -22.46 19.79 2.17
N CYS A 59 -21.97 18.69 2.78
CA CYS A 59 -22.64 18.04 3.90
C CYS A 59 -22.77 18.98 5.11
N SER A 60 -21.70 19.70 5.47
CA SER A 60 -21.73 20.67 6.56
C SER A 60 -22.73 21.80 6.29
N ALA A 61 -22.72 22.35 5.08
CA ALA A 61 -23.68 23.40 4.68
C ALA A 61 -25.12 22.89 4.71
N ALA A 62 -25.36 21.67 4.21
CA ALA A 62 -26.68 21.05 4.24
C ALA A 62 -27.21 20.88 5.67
N VAL A 63 -26.41 20.30 6.58
CA VAL A 63 -26.79 20.07 7.97
C VAL A 63 -27.05 21.40 8.69
N VAL A 64 -26.16 22.39 8.55
CA VAL A 64 -26.34 23.71 9.16
C VAL A 64 -27.59 24.41 8.63
N THR A 65 -27.83 24.35 7.32
CA THR A 65 -28.99 24.96 6.66
C THR A 65 -30.30 24.30 7.10
N VAL A 66 -30.37 22.98 7.05
CA VAL A 66 -31.55 22.22 7.49
C VAL A 66 -31.87 22.52 8.95
N PHE A 67 -30.86 22.49 9.82
CA PHE A 67 -31.05 22.78 11.26
C PHE A 67 -31.48 24.22 11.51
N ALA A 68 -30.86 25.17 10.84
CA ALA A 68 -31.25 26.59 10.96
C ALA A 68 -32.70 26.85 10.47
N THR A 69 -33.07 26.22 9.34
CA THR A 69 -34.43 26.32 8.78
C THR A 69 -35.46 25.67 9.70
N LEU A 70 -35.15 24.50 10.26
CA LEU A 70 -35.99 23.82 11.24
C LEU A 70 -36.22 24.69 12.48
N LEU A 71 -35.17 25.26 13.05
CA LEU A 71 -35.26 26.16 14.20
C LEU A 71 -36.08 27.42 13.87
N HIS A 72 -35.95 27.97 12.66
CA HIS A 72 -36.75 29.10 12.20
C HIS A 72 -38.23 28.71 12.10
N TRP A 73 -38.53 27.59 11.43
CA TRP A 73 -39.89 27.08 11.29
C TRP A 73 -40.56 26.80 12.64
N LEU A 74 -39.83 26.14 13.56
CA LEU A 74 -40.33 25.87 14.92
C LEU A 74 -40.63 27.18 15.68
N ARG A 75 -39.79 28.20 15.57
CA ARG A 75 -40.04 29.52 16.21
C ARG A 75 -41.33 30.17 15.74
N VAL A 76 -41.69 29.96 14.44
CA VAL A 76 -42.89 30.56 13.85
C VAL A 76 -44.14 29.74 14.19
N ASN A 77 -44.06 28.42 14.13
CA ASN A 77 -45.23 27.53 14.15
C ASN A 77 -45.43 26.83 15.52
N GLN A 78 -44.35 26.62 16.28
CA GLN A 78 -44.36 25.88 17.56
C GLN A 78 -43.38 26.53 18.55
N PRO A 79 -43.61 27.74 19.05
CA PRO A 79 -42.66 28.50 19.86
C PRO A 79 -42.25 27.82 21.18
N ASP A 80 -43.10 26.92 21.70
CA ASP A 80 -42.83 26.18 22.95
C ASP A 80 -42.20 24.81 22.70
N HIS A 81 -41.76 24.51 21.47
CA HIS A 81 -41.17 23.22 21.16
C HIS A 81 -39.88 22.97 21.93
N LYS A 82 -39.73 21.79 22.54
CA LYS A 82 -38.61 21.44 23.43
C LYS A 82 -37.24 21.68 22.78
N LEU A 83 -37.11 21.47 21.48
CA LEU A 83 -35.84 21.68 20.75
C LEU A 83 -35.41 23.17 20.80
N LEU A 84 -36.35 24.12 20.73
CA LEU A 84 -36.02 25.54 20.86
C LEU A 84 -35.50 25.88 22.28
N VAL A 85 -36.17 25.35 23.29
CA VAL A 85 -35.74 25.52 24.68
C VAL A 85 -34.35 24.94 24.89
N TRP A 86 -34.09 23.75 24.37
CA TRP A 86 -32.78 23.12 24.48
C TRP A 86 -31.68 23.91 23.75
N THR A 87 -31.96 24.41 22.53
CA THR A 87 -30.97 25.20 21.78
C THR A 87 -30.68 26.54 22.47
N GLU A 88 -31.68 27.18 23.12
CA GLU A 88 -31.48 28.41 23.91
C GLU A 88 -30.68 28.16 25.17
N GLN A 89 -30.95 27.07 25.87
CA GLN A 89 -30.16 26.63 27.04
C GLN A 89 -28.71 26.30 26.64
N ALA A 90 -28.52 25.58 25.55
CA ALA A 90 -27.19 25.27 25.02
C ALA A 90 -26.41 26.54 24.66
N MET A 91 -27.06 27.52 24.01
CA MET A 91 -26.45 28.82 23.72
C MET A 91 -26.19 29.66 24.99
N GLY A 92 -26.97 29.44 26.05
CA GLY A 92 -26.72 30.05 27.38
C GLY A 92 -25.44 29.52 28.03
N HIS A 93 -25.18 28.23 27.88
CA HIS A 93 -23.99 27.54 28.41
C HIS A 93 -22.90 27.34 27.33
N LYS A 94 -22.62 28.36 26.54
CA LYS A 94 -21.80 28.35 25.34
C LYS A 94 -20.44 27.63 25.49
N ARG A 95 -19.75 27.75 26.64
CA ARG A 95 -18.45 27.06 26.86
C ARG A 95 -18.62 25.54 26.96
N ILE A 96 -19.64 25.10 27.68
CA ILE A 96 -19.94 23.67 27.85
C ILE A 96 -20.41 23.09 26.52
N THR A 97 -21.30 23.75 25.80
CA THR A 97 -21.80 23.32 24.49
C THR A 97 -20.67 23.22 23.46
N ALA A 98 -19.77 24.21 23.43
CA ALA A 98 -18.60 24.15 22.54
C ALA A 98 -17.67 22.99 22.92
N ALA A 99 -17.40 22.78 24.21
CA ALA A 99 -16.58 21.67 24.67
C ALA A 99 -17.19 20.33 24.29
N VAL A 100 -18.48 20.13 24.50
CA VAL A 100 -19.18 18.88 24.09
C VAL A 100 -19.11 18.67 22.57
N ALA A 101 -19.36 19.73 21.78
CA ALA A 101 -19.30 19.63 20.32
C ALA A 101 -17.90 19.30 19.83
N ILE A 102 -16.85 19.87 20.41
CA ILE A 102 -15.45 19.54 20.12
C ILE A 102 -15.17 18.07 20.46
N VAL A 103 -15.58 17.60 21.64
CA VAL A 103 -15.36 16.22 22.05
C VAL A 103 -16.06 15.25 21.08
N LEU A 104 -17.30 15.53 20.68
CA LEU A 104 -18.02 14.70 19.71
C LEU A 104 -17.31 14.67 18.33
N CYS A 105 -16.81 15.81 17.87
CA CYS A 105 -16.02 15.90 16.66
C CYS A 105 -14.73 15.07 16.78
N LEU A 106 -13.99 15.22 17.88
CA LEU A 106 -12.77 14.45 18.13
C LEU A 106 -13.03 12.95 18.22
N LEU A 107 -14.13 12.52 18.83
CA LEU A 107 -14.53 11.12 18.87
C LEU A 107 -14.86 10.60 17.47
N CYS A 108 -15.54 11.39 16.65
CA CYS A 108 -15.83 11.03 15.26
C CYS A 108 -14.53 10.89 14.44
N VAL A 109 -13.63 11.87 14.52
CA VAL A 109 -12.33 11.84 13.85
C VAL A 109 -11.50 10.64 14.31
N ASN A 110 -11.46 10.41 15.64
CA ASN A 110 -10.72 9.29 16.20
C ASN A 110 -11.27 7.93 15.75
N TYR A 111 -12.59 7.78 15.70
CA TYR A 111 -13.21 6.54 15.21
C TYR A 111 -12.87 6.24 13.74
N ASN A 112 -12.79 7.27 12.91
CA ASN A 112 -12.51 7.10 11.48
C ASN A 112 -11.02 6.96 11.13
N LEU A 113 -10.12 7.59 11.92
CA LEU A 113 -8.69 7.71 11.58
C LEU A 113 -7.76 7.06 12.61
N GLU A 114 -8.28 6.44 13.67
CA GLU A 114 -7.50 5.77 14.74
C GLU A 114 -6.43 6.67 15.40
N PHE A 115 -6.71 7.99 15.47
CA PHE A 115 -5.74 8.99 15.90
C PHE A 115 -5.16 8.74 17.30
N THR A 116 -6.00 8.27 18.24
CA THR A 116 -5.53 7.98 19.62
C THR A 116 -4.54 6.82 19.63
N GLN A 117 -4.75 5.80 18.80
CA GLN A 117 -3.85 4.66 18.69
C GLN A 117 -2.51 5.11 18.10
N PHE A 118 -2.55 5.91 17.05
CA PHE A 118 -1.32 6.50 16.47
C PHE A 118 -0.54 7.29 17.52
N VAL A 119 -1.19 8.20 18.30
CA VAL A 119 -0.52 8.95 19.35
C VAL A 119 0.05 8.05 20.44
N ARG A 120 -0.67 7.00 20.84
CA ARG A 120 -0.17 6.01 21.80
C ARG A 120 1.12 5.36 21.30
N HIS A 121 1.13 4.89 20.07
CA HIS A 121 2.31 4.26 19.45
C HIS A 121 3.50 5.22 19.36
N GLN A 122 3.26 6.53 19.14
CA GLN A 122 4.34 7.52 19.17
C GLN A 122 4.89 7.78 20.58
N MET A 123 4.14 7.47 21.65
CA MET A 123 4.57 7.62 23.05
C MET A 123 5.21 6.34 23.61
N GLU A 124 4.94 5.19 23.05
CA GLU A 124 5.53 3.90 23.41
C GLU A 124 6.78 3.66 22.60
N VAL A 125 7.80 3.06 23.22
CA VAL A 125 9.10 2.80 22.60
C VAL A 125 9.31 1.31 22.41
N THR A 126 9.78 0.93 21.22
CA THR A 126 10.16 -0.45 20.91
C THR A 126 11.67 -0.59 20.70
N THR A 127 12.20 -1.77 21.01
CA THR A 127 13.58 -2.16 20.72
C THR A 127 13.67 -3.17 19.56
N VAL A 128 12.55 -3.60 18.98
CA VAL A 128 12.51 -4.66 17.94
C VAL A 128 13.47 -4.39 16.78
N TYR A 129 13.60 -3.12 16.38
CA TYR A 129 14.54 -2.74 15.31
C TYR A 129 16.00 -2.88 15.73
N GLN A 130 16.32 -2.62 17.00
CA GLN A 130 17.67 -2.78 17.53
C GLN A 130 18.02 -4.25 17.75
N ASP A 131 17.05 -5.04 18.20
CA ASP A 131 17.26 -6.42 18.62
C ASP A 131 17.22 -7.41 17.45
N GLU A 132 16.41 -7.11 16.41
CA GLU A 132 16.07 -8.06 15.36
C GLU A 132 16.55 -7.66 13.95
N TYR A 133 16.97 -6.41 13.74
CA TYR A 133 17.42 -5.96 12.41
C TYR A 133 18.78 -6.55 12.07
N VAL A 134 18.87 -7.19 10.91
CA VAL A 134 20.12 -7.63 10.30
C VAL A 134 20.48 -6.66 9.19
N ASP A 135 21.57 -5.90 9.37
CA ASP A 135 22.02 -4.92 8.38
C ASP A 135 22.52 -5.60 7.10
N PRO A 136 21.79 -5.47 5.98
CA PRO A 136 22.16 -6.15 4.74
C PRO A 136 23.51 -5.66 4.18
N ALA A 137 23.96 -4.44 4.52
CA ALA A 137 25.25 -3.91 4.07
C ALA A 137 26.44 -4.65 4.69
N THR A 138 26.24 -5.38 5.80
CA THR A 138 27.30 -6.13 6.52
C THR A 138 27.32 -7.61 6.17
N VAL A 139 26.36 -8.10 5.41
CA VAL A 139 26.23 -9.51 5.03
C VAL A 139 27.02 -9.78 3.74
N SER A 140 27.65 -10.93 3.65
CA SER A 140 28.30 -11.39 2.43
C SER A 140 27.31 -12.11 1.53
N TYR A 141 27.36 -11.82 0.23
CA TYR A 141 26.50 -12.42 -0.78
C TYR A 141 27.33 -13.26 -1.75
N GLU A 142 26.84 -14.47 -2.03
CA GLU A 142 27.41 -15.36 -3.06
C GLU A 142 26.38 -15.55 -4.16
N PHE A 143 26.58 -14.88 -5.29
CA PHE A 143 25.74 -15.04 -6.48
C PHE A 143 26.13 -16.30 -7.27
N PRO A 144 25.18 -16.94 -7.96
CA PRO A 144 25.49 -18.03 -8.87
C PRO A 144 26.44 -17.55 -9.98
N GLU A 145 27.29 -18.44 -10.51
CA GLU A 145 28.23 -18.13 -11.60
C GLU A 145 27.51 -17.47 -12.79
N LYS A 146 26.35 -18.02 -13.18
CA LYS A 146 25.42 -17.37 -14.09
C LYS A 146 24.36 -16.67 -13.30
N LYS A 147 24.45 -15.35 -13.21
CA LYS A 147 23.48 -14.51 -12.52
C LYS A 147 22.12 -14.61 -13.19
N ARG A 148 21.07 -14.68 -12.37
CA ARG A 148 19.69 -14.76 -12.87
C ARG A 148 19.10 -13.36 -12.99
N ASN A 149 18.29 -13.16 -14.02
CA ASN A 149 17.45 -11.98 -14.13
C ASN A 149 16.32 -12.04 -13.10
N LEU A 150 15.80 -10.86 -12.75
CA LEU A 150 14.64 -10.70 -11.88
C LEU A 150 13.52 -9.94 -12.61
N VAL A 151 12.32 -10.49 -12.57
CA VAL A 151 11.09 -9.74 -12.87
C VAL A 151 10.26 -9.69 -11.60
N TYR A 152 10.15 -8.51 -10.99
CA TYR A 152 9.38 -8.31 -9.76
C TYR A 152 8.08 -7.61 -10.09
N ILE A 153 6.94 -8.27 -9.93
CA ILE A 153 5.61 -7.76 -10.25
C ILE A 153 4.86 -7.48 -8.95
N PHE A 154 4.75 -6.20 -8.60
CA PHE A 154 3.83 -5.75 -7.56
C PHE A 154 2.43 -5.66 -8.16
N LEU A 155 1.49 -6.41 -7.59
CA LEU A 155 0.08 -6.36 -7.98
C LEU A 155 -0.68 -5.45 -7.01
N GLU A 156 -1.14 -4.33 -7.51
CA GLU A 156 -1.94 -3.39 -6.73
C GLU A 156 -3.14 -4.09 -6.08
N SER A 157 -3.23 -4.00 -4.75
CA SER A 157 -4.36 -4.48 -3.94
C SER A 157 -4.73 -5.96 -4.17
N MET A 158 -3.77 -6.81 -4.56
CA MET A 158 -4.05 -8.21 -4.89
C MET A 158 -3.93 -9.12 -3.66
N GLU A 159 -5.02 -9.81 -3.35
CA GLU A 159 -5.13 -10.61 -2.14
C GLU A 159 -5.85 -11.95 -2.32
N VAL A 160 -5.57 -12.88 -1.40
CA VAL A 160 -6.16 -14.22 -1.36
C VAL A 160 -7.68 -14.18 -1.19
N THR A 161 -8.21 -13.16 -0.52
CA THR A 161 -9.65 -12.93 -0.29
C THR A 161 -10.49 -13.01 -1.56
N TYR A 162 -9.90 -12.79 -2.72
CA TYR A 162 -10.58 -12.80 -4.02
C TYR A 162 -10.87 -14.21 -4.55
N THR A 163 -10.30 -15.24 -3.96
CA THR A 163 -10.67 -16.62 -4.32
C THR A 163 -11.98 -17.04 -3.66
N SER A 164 -12.52 -18.18 -4.08
CA SER A 164 -13.73 -18.73 -3.48
C SER A 164 -13.49 -19.23 -2.06
N THR A 165 -14.56 -19.34 -1.28
CA THR A 165 -14.51 -19.90 0.08
C THR A 165 -13.98 -21.34 0.11
N ASN A 166 -14.13 -22.09 -0.98
CA ASN A 166 -13.59 -23.44 -1.09
C ASN A 166 -12.06 -23.47 -1.30
N GLU A 167 -11.50 -22.35 -1.74
CA GLU A 167 -10.09 -22.18 -2.06
C GLU A 167 -9.35 -21.29 -1.03
N GLY A 168 -9.98 -21.05 0.11
CA GLY A 168 -9.39 -20.26 1.19
C GLY A 168 -9.69 -18.76 1.16
N GLY A 169 -10.42 -18.27 0.16
CA GLY A 169 -10.88 -16.87 0.06
C GLY A 169 -12.25 -16.63 0.71
N SER A 170 -12.87 -15.51 0.38
CA SER A 170 -14.16 -15.11 0.92
C SER A 170 -15.27 -14.93 -0.13
N GLN A 171 -14.98 -15.15 -1.40
CA GLN A 171 -15.93 -14.94 -2.47
C GLN A 171 -16.81 -16.17 -2.74
N SER A 172 -17.98 -15.95 -3.34
CA SER A 172 -18.84 -17.05 -3.80
C SER A 172 -18.29 -17.77 -5.03
N THR A 173 -17.44 -17.08 -5.81
CA THR A 173 -16.76 -17.59 -7.01
C THR A 173 -15.32 -17.10 -6.98
N ASP A 174 -14.41 -17.90 -7.51
CA ASP A 174 -13.02 -17.50 -7.66
C ASP A 174 -12.88 -16.36 -8.68
N LEU A 175 -12.36 -15.22 -8.23
CA LEU A 175 -12.12 -14.05 -9.08
C LEU A 175 -10.70 -14.00 -9.64
N ILE A 176 -9.77 -14.83 -9.14
CA ILE A 176 -8.37 -14.88 -9.56
C ILE A 176 -7.90 -16.30 -9.94
N PRO A 177 -8.70 -17.05 -10.75
CA PRO A 177 -8.40 -18.45 -11.02
C PRO A 177 -7.05 -18.65 -11.71
N GLU A 178 -6.63 -17.73 -12.56
CA GLU A 178 -5.33 -17.82 -13.26
C GLU A 178 -4.17 -17.59 -12.29
N LEU A 179 -4.24 -16.56 -11.44
CA LEU A 179 -3.21 -16.29 -10.42
C LEU A 179 -3.14 -17.44 -9.40
N ARG A 180 -4.30 -17.98 -8.97
CA ARG A 180 -4.31 -19.15 -8.11
C ARG A 180 -3.68 -20.36 -8.78
N GLY A 181 -3.95 -20.59 -10.07
CA GLY A 181 -3.31 -21.63 -10.85
C GLY A 181 -1.79 -21.46 -10.90
N LEU A 182 -1.29 -20.25 -11.17
CA LEU A 182 0.14 -19.95 -11.12
C LEU A 182 0.75 -20.28 -9.76
N ALA A 183 0.08 -19.90 -8.66
CA ALA A 183 0.54 -20.16 -7.31
C ALA A 183 0.52 -21.65 -6.94
N GLN A 184 -0.41 -22.44 -7.51
CA GLN A 184 -0.48 -23.89 -7.30
C GLN A 184 0.60 -24.65 -8.09
N ASP A 185 1.01 -24.14 -9.23
CA ASP A 185 2.01 -24.77 -10.11
C ASP A 185 3.45 -24.35 -9.76
N ASN A 186 3.63 -23.35 -8.88
CA ASN A 186 4.91 -22.77 -8.50
C ASN A 186 5.00 -22.58 -6.97
N VAL A 187 6.06 -21.96 -6.46
CA VAL A 187 6.24 -21.73 -5.03
C VAL A 187 5.23 -20.69 -4.54
N ASN A 188 4.42 -21.08 -3.57
CA ASN A 188 3.46 -20.22 -2.86
C ASN A 188 3.56 -20.45 -1.36
N PHE A 189 4.09 -19.50 -0.64
CA PHE A 189 4.11 -19.53 0.81
C PHE A 189 2.73 -19.21 1.39
N SER A 190 2.34 -19.96 2.41
CA SER A 190 0.98 -19.90 2.98
C SER A 190 0.98 -20.23 4.47
N PRO A 191 0.17 -19.54 5.30
CA PRO A 191 0.01 -19.88 6.71
C PRO A 191 -0.85 -21.13 6.95
N ASN A 192 -1.40 -21.75 5.91
CA ASN A 192 -2.23 -22.94 5.95
C ASN A 192 -1.72 -24.02 4.98
N ASP A 193 -2.41 -25.17 4.94
CA ASP A 193 -2.05 -26.32 4.09
C ASP A 193 -2.31 -26.06 2.59
N GLY A 194 -3.17 -25.10 2.26
CA GLY A 194 -3.60 -24.79 0.90
C GLY A 194 -2.98 -23.53 0.34
N PHE A 195 -3.64 -22.97 -0.68
CA PHE A 195 -3.33 -21.66 -1.20
C PHE A 195 -3.53 -20.59 -0.14
N GLY A 196 -2.58 -19.67 -0.03
CA GLY A 196 -2.60 -18.59 0.96
C GLY A 196 -1.59 -17.51 0.60
N GLY A 197 -1.32 -16.62 1.54
CA GLY A 197 -0.46 -15.48 1.30
C GLY A 197 0.23 -14.93 2.54
N GLY A 198 0.89 -13.79 2.40
CA GLY A 198 1.58 -13.09 3.47
C GLY A 198 0.74 -12.00 4.12
N TYR A 199 1.21 -11.48 5.23
CA TYR A 199 0.55 -10.43 5.98
C TYR A 199 1.17 -9.07 5.71
N ALA A 200 0.32 -8.09 5.35
CA ALA A 200 0.70 -6.69 5.41
C ALA A 200 0.61 -6.22 6.88
N ILE A 201 1.65 -5.54 7.34
CA ILE A 201 1.78 -5.07 8.73
C ILE A 201 2.01 -3.56 8.76
N SER A 202 2.04 -2.97 9.96
CA SER A 202 2.29 -1.54 10.14
C SER A 202 3.49 -1.06 9.32
N GLY A 203 3.31 0.03 8.58
CA GLY A 203 4.31 0.56 7.67
C GLY A 203 4.52 -0.23 6.37
N THR A 204 3.57 -1.16 6.00
CA THR A 204 3.55 -1.87 4.71
C THR A 204 2.14 -1.93 4.09
N THR A 205 1.18 -1.15 4.59
CA THR A 205 -0.25 -1.26 4.26
C THR A 205 -0.72 -0.34 3.13
N TRP A 206 0.18 0.30 2.40
CA TRP A 206 -0.08 1.08 1.19
C TRP A 206 1.06 0.90 0.20
N THR A 207 0.81 1.15 -1.07
CA THR A 207 1.69 0.83 -2.20
C THR A 207 3.16 1.16 -1.96
N MET A 208 3.48 2.42 -1.63
CA MET A 208 4.89 2.82 -1.44
C MET A 208 5.53 2.09 -0.25
N ALA A 209 4.80 1.96 0.85
CA ALA A 209 5.30 1.26 2.04
C ALA A 209 5.49 -0.23 1.81
N ALA A 210 4.61 -0.84 1.02
CA ALA A 210 4.74 -2.24 0.63
C ALA A 210 5.95 -2.47 -0.28
N MET A 211 6.18 -1.58 -1.26
CA MET A 211 7.37 -1.65 -2.13
C MET A 211 8.66 -1.52 -1.31
N VAL A 212 8.71 -0.58 -0.34
CA VAL A 212 9.82 -0.46 0.60
C VAL A 212 9.98 -1.73 1.43
N GLY A 213 8.91 -2.22 2.05
CA GLY A 213 8.92 -3.41 2.90
C GLY A 213 9.48 -4.63 2.19
N GLN A 214 8.98 -4.90 0.98
CA GLN A 214 9.35 -6.07 0.17
C GLN A 214 10.73 -5.95 -0.50
N THR A 215 11.34 -4.77 -0.52
CA THR A 215 12.68 -4.56 -1.12
C THR A 215 13.77 -4.22 -0.12
N SER A 216 13.41 -3.91 1.14
CA SER A 216 14.39 -3.57 2.19
C SER A 216 14.25 -4.36 3.49
N GLY A 217 13.13 -5.10 3.66
CA GLY A 217 12.83 -5.75 4.93
C GLY A 217 12.57 -4.76 6.07
N LEU A 218 12.18 -3.51 5.76
CA LEU A 218 11.88 -2.44 6.72
C LEU A 218 10.49 -1.87 6.47
N PRO A 219 9.66 -1.65 7.49
CA PRO A 219 8.44 -0.89 7.34
C PRO A 219 8.76 0.57 7.05
N LEU A 220 7.96 1.22 6.21
CA LEU A 220 8.08 2.65 5.95
C LEU A 220 7.37 3.43 7.07
N LYS A 221 8.14 4.08 7.92
CA LYS A 221 7.64 4.90 9.02
C LYS A 221 8.15 6.33 8.91
N LEU A 222 7.36 7.25 9.42
CA LEU A 222 7.69 8.65 9.51
C LEU A 222 7.57 9.14 10.95
N PRO A 223 8.56 9.85 11.49
CA PRO A 223 8.44 10.43 12.81
C PRO A 223 7.40 11.56 12.80
N PHE A 224 6.67 11.71 13.90
CA PHE A 224 5.65 12.76 14.05
C PHE A 224 6.25 14.18 14.02
N ASP A 225 7.51 14.33 14.42
CA ASP A 225 8.27 15.60 14.44
C ASP A 225 9.02 15.88 13.13
N GLY A 226 8.60 15.25 12.04
CA GLY A 226 9.26 15.18 10.74
C GLY A 226 9.59 16.49 10.02
N GLU A 227 9.28 17.67 10.58
CA GLU A 227 9.63 18.96 9.97
C GLU A 227 11.11 19.12 9.61
N LYS A 228 12.01 18.39 10.28
CA LYS A 228 13.46 18.45 10.01
C LYS A 228 13.88 17.59 8.82
N TYR A 229 13.09 16.59 8.45
CA TYR A 229 13.49 15.58 7.44
C TYR A 229 12.85 15.80 6.09
N TYR A 230 11.64 16.32 6.08
CA TYR A 230 10.84 16.44 4.87
C TYR A 230 11.02 17.75 4.10
N GLY A 231 11.70 18.71 4.64
CA GLY A 231 12.14 19.91 3.93
C GLY A 231 13.23 19.66 2.88
N ASN A 232 13.85 18.47 2.86
CA ASN A 232 14.89 18.04 1.93
C ASN A 232 14.65 16.62 1.43
N TYR A 233 13.50 16.37 0.79
CA TYR A 233 13.11 15.06 0.24
C TYR A 233 13.97 14.51 -0.89
N SER A 234 15.22 14.85 -0.94
CA SER A 234 16.11 14.20 -1.88
C SER A 234 16.54 12.78 -1.47
N LYS A 235 16.17 12.29 -0.26
CA LYS A 235 16.59 10.96 0.21
C LYS A 235 15.50 10.30 1.06
N MET A 236 14.87 9.24 0.53
CA MET A 236 13.95 8.39 1.27
C MET A 236 14.70 7.24 1.92
N LEU A 237 14.59 7.10 3.26
CA LEU A 237 15.29 6.07 4.04
C LEU A 237 16.80 5.96 3.72
N PRO A 238 17.58 7.04 3.83
CA PRO A 238 18.97 7.06 3.35
C PRO A 238 19.87 6.01 3.99
N GLY A 239 19.52 5.50 5.17
CA GLY A 239 20.27 4.43 5.87
C GLY A 239 19.81 3.02 5.54
N ALA A 240 18.77 2.83 4.73
CA ALA A 240 18.34 1.50 4.33
C ALA A 240 19.23 0.93 3.23
N TRP A 241 19.56 -0.35 3.34
CA TRP A 241 20.23 -1.12 2.31
C TRP A 241 19.25 -2.12 1.71
N THR A 242 19.05 -2.06 0.41
CA THR A 242 17.91 -2.70 -0.26
C THR A 242 18.33 -3.76 -1.27
N LEU A 243 17.37 -4.52 -1.77
CA LEU A 243 17.53 -5.41 -2.93
C LEU A 243 18.20 -4.69 -4.10
N GLY A 244 17.73 -3.47 -4.41
CA GLY A 244 18.32 -2.68 -5.50
C GLY A 244 19.80 -2.35 -5.28
N ASN A 245 20.21 -2.01 -4.07
CA ASN A 245 21.63 -1.76 -3.76
C ASN A 245 22.49 -3.02 -3.96
N ILE A 246 22.00 -4.18 -3.53
CA ILE A 246 22.70 -5.45 -3.70
C ILE A 246 22.85 -5.78 -5.19
N LEU A 247 21.79 -5.63 -5.96
CA LEU A 247 21.79 -5.92 -7.40
C LEU A 247 22.65 -4.92 -8.19
N GLU A 248 22.65 -3.62 -7.79
CA GLU A 248 23.53 -2.60 -8.39
C GLU A 248 25.02 -2.95 -8.21
N MET A 249 25.41 -3.36 -7.00
CA MET A 249 26.80 -3.79 -6.73
C MET A 249 27.21 -4.99 -7.59
N GLU A 250 26.27 -5.82 -7.97
CA GLU A 250 26.48 -6.99 -8.81
C GLU A 250 26.32 -6.70 -10.31
N GLY A 251 26.14 -5.44 -10.69
CA GLY A 251 26.14 -4.99 -12.09
C GLY A 251 24.84 -5.27 -12.84
N TYR A 252 23.70 -5.33 -12.14
CA TYR A 252 22.39 -5.47 -12.78
C TYR A 252 21.94 -4.18 -13.45
N ASN A 253 21.37 -4.28 -14.64
CA ASN A 253 20.56 -3.22 -15.22
C ASN A 253 19.19 -3.21 -14.57
N GLN A 254 18.86 -2.15 -13.83
CA GLN A 254 17.64 -2.06 -13.02
C GLN A 254 16.67 -1.04 -13.61
N GLU A 255 15.41 -1.41 -13.73
CA GLU A 255 14.35 -0.55 -14.23
C GLU A 255 13.09 -0.66 -13.37
N LEU A 256 12.49 0.49 -13.05
CA LEU A 256 11.15 0.62 -12.47
C LEU A 256 10.16 1.00 -13.55
N LEU A 257 9.20 0.13 -13.86
CA LEU A 257 8.14 0.37 -14.83
C LEU A 257 6.79 0.49 -14.15
N ILE A 258 6.16 1.66 -14.23
CA ILE A 258 4.87 1.95 -13.61
C ILE A 258 3.97 2.81 -14.52
N GLY A 259 2.66 2.55 -14.50
CA GLY A 259 1.68 3.30 -15.29
C GLY A 259 1.34 4.70 -14.74
N SER A 260 1.83 5.07 -13.58
CA SER A 260 1.57 6.33 -12.89
C SER A 260 2.82 7.21 -12.82
N ASP A 261 2.67 8.49 -12.38
CA ASP A 261 3.81 9.38 -12.12
C ASP A 261 4.65 8.84 -10.96
N ALA A 262 5.93 8.56 -11.19
CA ALA A 262 6.86 8.05 -10.18
C ALA A 262 7.18 9.07 -9.08
N GLY A 263 6.93 10.36 -9.31
CA GLY A 263 7.05 11.40 -8.28
C GLY A 263 5.99 11.29 -7.18
N PHE A 264 4.87 10.58 -7.44
CA PHE A 264 3.85 10.35 -6.42
C PHE A 264 4.39 9.44 -5.31
N ALA A 265 4.23 9.87 -4.07
CA ALA A 265 4.71 9.19 -2.87
C ALA A 265 6.23 8.91 -2.83
N GLY A 266 7.02 9.57 -3.70
CA GLY A 266 8.48 9.44 -3.72
C GLY A 266 9.00 8.12 -4.30
N ARG A 267 8.18 7.37 -5.08
CA ARG A 267 8.59 6.08 -5.66
C ARG A 267 9.85 6.18 -6.51
N GLY A 268 9.88 7.13 -7.44
CA GLY A 268 11.05 7.36 -8.30
C GLY A 268 12.31 7.69 -7.49
N ASP A 269 12.19 8.56 -6.50
CA ASP A 269 13.32 8.94 -5.64
C ASP A 269 13.88 7.73 -4.88
N TYR A 270 13.00 6.90 -4.31
CA TYR A 270 13.42 5.69 -3.59
C TYR A 270 14.20 4.72 -4.49
N PHE A 271 13.65 4.34 -5.63
CA PHE A 271 14.29 3.36 -6.52
C PHE A 271 15.55 3.91 -7.18
N GLN A 272 15.63 5.20 -7.49
CA GLN A 272 16.87 5.80 -7.96
C GLN A 272 17.97 5.82 -6.89
N GLN A 273 17.63 6.09 -5.64
CA GLN A 273 18.58 6.15 -4.53
C GLN A 273 19.06 4.78 -4.08
N HIS A 274 18.21 3.77 -4.21
CA HIS A 274 18.42 2.43 -3.69
C HIS A 274 18.61 1.41 -4.82
N GLY A 275 19.55 1.67 -5.72
CA GLY A 275 19.90 0.73 -6.79
C GLY A 275 19.96 1.36 -8.18
N ASN A 276 19.95 2.69 -8.28
CA ASN A 276 20.13 3.42 -9.52
C ASN A 276 19.18 2.96 -10.66
N TYR A 277 17.93 2.67 -10.30
CA TYR A 277 16.94 2.23 -11.28
C TYR A 277 16.67 3.31 -12.34
N LYS A 278 16.62 2.91 -13.60
CA LYS A 278 16.00 3.70 -14.66
C LYS A 278 14.50 3.80 -14.37
N ILE A 279 13.98 5.01 -14.31
CA ILE A 279 12.54 5.23 -14.10
C ILE A 279 11.84 5.30 -15.45
N ASN A 280 10.89 4.39 -15.65
CA ASN A 280 10.02 4.31 -16.81
C ASN A 280 8.57 4.40 -16.33
N ASP A 281 8.07 5.63 -16.30
CA ASP A 281 6.78 5.97 -15.74
C ASP A 281 5.83 6.60 -16.76
N TYR A 282 4.69 7.09 -16.30
CA TYR A 282 3.74 7.80 -17.15
C TYR A 282 4.36 9.00 -17.87
N ASN A 283 5.20 9.79 -17.20
CA ASN A 283 5.84 10.97 -17.82
C ASN A 283 6.84 10.52 -18.89
N THR A 284 7.63 9.49 -18.62
CA THR A 284 8.55 8.90 -19.61
C THR A 284 7.80 8.41 -20.84
N ALA A 285 6.64 7.77 -20.67
CA ALA A 285 5.84 7.29 -21.79
C ALA A 285 5.25 8.42 -22.66
N LEU A 286 4.98 9.61 -22.07
CA LEU A 286 4.62 10.81 -22.81
C LEU A 286 5.82 11.40 -23.55
N GLU A 287 6.97 11.53 -22.88
CA GLU A 287 8.20 12.09 -23.42
C GLU A 287 8.74 11.28 -24.60
N ASP A 288 8.67 9.95 -24.52
CA ASP A 288 9.09 9.01 -25.58
C ASP A 288 8.10 8.93 -26.74
N GLY A 289 6.93 9.55 -26.61
CA GLY A 289 5.86 9.49 -27.62
C GLY A 289 5.12 8.14 -27.69
N ARG A 290 5.29 7.26 -26.71
CA ARG A 290 4.50 6.02 -26.57
C ARG A 290 3.03 6.30 -26.24
N LEU A 291 2.76 7.44 -25.63
CA LEU A 291 1.43 7.95 -25.33
C LEU A 291 1.21 9.30 -26.04
N PRO A 292 0.00 9.60 -26.55
CA PRO A 292 -0.39 10.93 -26.95
C PRO A 292 -0.24 11.94 -25.79
N GLU A 293 0.07 13.20 -26.08
CA GLU A 293 0.28 14.25 -25.05
C GLU A 293 -0.91 14.45 -24.10
N ASP A 294 -2.12 14.20 -24.58
CA ASP A 294 -3.39 14.33 -23.83
C ASP A 294 -3.88 13.02 -23.22
N TYR A 295 -3.12 11.93 -23.35
CA TYR A 295 -3.49 10.64 -22.81
C TYR A 295 -3.34 10.61 -21.30
N HIS A 296 -4.43 10.41 -20.59
CA HIS A 296 -4.44 10.18 -19.16
C HIS A 296 -5.69 9.37 -18.78
N VAL A 297 -5.49 8.15 -18.33
CA VAL A 297 -6.54 7.30 -17.79
C VAL A 297 -6.15 6.82 -16.40
N TRP A 298 -7.09 6.83 -15.47
CA TRP A 298 -6.91 6.41 -14.10
C TRP A 298 -5.77 7.19 -13.40
N TRP A 299 -4.65 6.55 -13.14
CA TRP A 299 -3.46 7.13 -12.53
C TRP A 299 -2.37 7.53 -13.56
N GLY A 300 -2.64 7.39 -14.83
CA GLY A 300 -1.72 7.68 -15.94
C GLY A 300 -2.04 6.85 -17.17
N TYR A 301 -1.63 5.56 -17.18
CA TYR A 301 -2.06 4.58 -18.17
C TYR A 301 -2.35 3.22 -17.53
N GLU A 302 -3.25 2.46 -18.16
CA GLU A 302 -3.81 1.21 -17.69
C GLU A 302 -2.83 0.02 -17.81
N ASP A 303 -3.10 -1.07 -17.03
CA ASP A 303 -2.25 -2.26 -16.95
C ASP A 303 -2.03 -2.96 -18.29
N ARG A 304 -3.00 -2.90 -19.21
CA ARG A 304 -2.83 -3.45 -20.56
C ARG A 304 -1.63 -2.83 -21.28
N LYS A 305 -1.48 -1.51 -21.21
CA LYS A 305 -0.31 -0.82 -21.78
C LYS A 305 0.95 -1.09 -20.97
N LEU A 306 0.83 -1.20 -19.65
CA LEU A 306 1.93 -1.55 -18.77
C LEU A 306 2.57 -2.88 -19.19
N PHE A 307 1.76 -3.91 -19.42
CA PHE A 307 2.26 -5.22 -19.87
C PHE A 307 2.82 -5.19 -21.30
N ASP A 308 2.25 -4.39 -22.20
CA ASP A 308 2.82 -4.22 -23.54
C ASP A 308 4.20 -3.55 -23.49
N TYR A 309 4.33 -2.47 -22.70
CA TYR A 309 5.63 -1.79 -22.50
C TYR A 309 6.63 -2.66 -21.74
N ALA A 310 6.17 -3.47 -20.77
CA ALA A 310 7.01 -4.43 -20.07
C ALA A 310 7.62 -5.47 -21.01
N LYS A 311 6.87 -5.95 -22.01
CA LYS A 311 7.41 -6.87 -23.02
C LYS A 311 8.51 -6.21 -23.84
N ASP A 312 8.31 -4.98 -24.28
CA ASP A 312 9.30 -4.24 -25.05
C ASP A 312 10.58 -3.99 -24.23
N GLU A 313 10.45 -3.59 -22.96
CA GLU A 313 11.59 -3.36 -22.07
C GLU A 313 12.32 -4.67 -21.71
N LEU A 314 11.61 -5.76 -21.50
CA LEU A 314 12.25 -7.07 -21.26
C LEU A 314 13.06 -7.54 -22.47
N LEU A 315 12.55 -7.35 -23.69
CA LEU A 315 13.29 -7.67 -24.90
C LEU A 315 14.53 -6.78 -25.07
N ARG A 316 14.42 -5.50 -24.70
CA ARG A 316 15.55 -4.56 -24.72
C ARG A 316 16.60 -4.96 -23.69
N LEU A 317 16.19 -5.20 -22.43
CA LEU A 317 17.09 -5.61 -21.33
C LEU A 317 17.78 -6.94 -21.62
N ALA A 318 17.05 -7.92 -22.17
CA ALA A 318 17.59 -9.23 -22.51
C ALA A 318 18.57 -9.20 -23.71
N ALA A 319 18.60 -8.12 -24.48
CA ALA A 319 19.57 -7.92 -25.56
C ALA A 319 20.90 -7.31 -25.08
N GLU A 320 20.98 -6.94 -23.81
CA GLU A 320 22.21 -6.43 -23.17
C GLU A 320 22.97 -7.62 -22.53
N ASP A 321 24.27 -7.44 -22.28
CA ASP A 321 25.12 -8.52 -21.73
C ASP A 321 24.97 -8.68 -20.21
N GLU A 322 24.50 -7.64 -19.52
CA GLU A 322 24.34 -7.59 -18.07
C GLU A 322 23.02 -8.25 -17.64
N PRO A 323 22.99 -8.89 -16.45
CA PRO A 323 21.74 -9.36 -15.89
C PRO A 323 20.80 -8.18 -15.60
N PHE A 324 19.50 -8.40 -15.65
CA PHE A 324 18.54 -7.32 -15.44
C PHE A 324 17.60 -7.58 -14.26
N ASN A 325 17.05 -6.47 -13.72
CA ASN A 325 15.95 -6.43 -12.81
C ASN A 325 14.87 -5.47 -13.33
N LEU A 326 13.75 -6.02 -13.80
CA LEU A 326 12.55 -5.25 -14.09
C LEU A 326 11.59 -5.33 -12.91
N THR A 327 11.46 -4.25 -12.17
CA THR A 327 10.44 -4.08 -11.12
C THR A 327 9.26 -3.31 -11.68
N MET A 328 8.05 -3.84 -11.54
CA MET A 328 6.84 -3.22 -12.09
C MET A 328 5.69 -3.23 -11.09
N LEU A 329 4.76 -2.28 -11.25
CA LEU A 329 3.57 -2.13 -10.42
C LEU A 329 2.33 -1.95 -11.30
N THR A 330 1.32 -2.81 -11.10
CA THR A 330 0.00 -2.66 -11.72
C THR A 330 -0.83 -1.58 -11.02
N VAL A 331 -1.90 -1.12 -11.65
CA VAL A 331 -2.71 0.00 -11.11
C VAL A 331 -4.22 -0.15 -11.33
N ASP A 332 -4.68 -1.01 -12.23
CA ASP A 332 -6.10 -1.09 -12.58
C ASP A 332 -6.98 -1.53 -11.40
N THR A 333 -6.42 -2.31 -10.47
CA THR A 333 -7.11 -2.79 -9.25
C THR A 333 -7.10 -1.79 -8.09
N HIS A 334 -6.59 -0.57 -8.28
CA HIS A 334 -6.63 0.45 -7.23
C HIS A 334 -8.06 0.87 -6.88
N PHE A 335 -8.36 1.01 -5.60
CA PHE A 335 -9.69 1.43 -5.11
C PHE A 335 -9.98 2.91 -5.50
N GLU A 336 -11.25 3.33 -5.62
CA GLU A 336 -12.47 2.57 -5.47
C GLU A 336 -12.90 1.98 -6.82
N ASN A 337 -13.40 0.74 -6.80
CA ASN A 337 -13.96 0.02 -7.95
C ASN A 337 -12.98 -0.32 -9.10
N GLY A 338 -11.73 0.10 -9.05
CA GLY A 338 -10.75 -0.12 -10.10
C GLY A 338 -11.06 0.52 -11.45
N TYR A 339 -10.16 0.35 -12.42
CA TYR A 339 -10.31 0.83 -13.80
C TYR A 339 -10.76 -0.29 -14.73
N VAL A 340 -11.85 -0.09 -15.44
CA VAL A 340 -12.37 -1.03 -16.44
C VAL A 340 -11.70 -0.79 -17.78
N CYS A 341 -10.75 -1.62 -18.15
CA CYS A 341 -10.13 -1.59 -19.47
C CYS A 341 -11.02 -2.33 -20.50
N PRO A 342 -10.79 -2.15 -21.82
CA PRO A 342 -11.58 -2.83 -22.85
C PRO A 342 -11.55 -4.37 -22.84
N GLN A 343 -10.62 -4.99 -22.11
CA GLN A 343 -10.50 -6.44 -21.97
C GLN A 343 -11.23 -6.99 -20.75
N CYS A 344 -11.69 -6.11 -19.84
CA CYS A 344 -12.37 -6.56 -18.63
C CYS A 344 -13.69 -7.28 -18.98
N PRO A 345 -14.00 -8.41 -18.34
CA PRO A 345 -15.31 -9.03 -18.46
C PRO A 345 -16.39 -8.12 -17.86
N ASP A 346 -17.63 -8.29 -18.32
CA ASP A 346 -18.82 -7.57 -17.81
C ASP A 346 -19.91 -8.58 -17.41
N ASP A 347 -19.53 -9.65 -16.74
CA ASP A 347 -20.43 -10.72 -16.32
C ASP A 347 -20.71 -10.70 -14.80
N ASN A 348 -20.00 -9.89 -14.02
CA ASN A 348 -20.26 -9.63 -12.62
C ASN A 348 -20.93 -8.25 -12.44
N LYS A 349 -21.94 -8.20 -11.56
CA LYS A 349 -22.62 -6.92 -11.23
C LYS A 349 -21.73 -5.94 -10.48
N ASN A 350 -20.68 -6.42 -9.83
CA ASN A 350 -19.70 -5.59 -9.14
C ASN A 350 -18.55 -5.29 -10.10
N GLN A 351 -18.33 -4.02 -10.40
CA GLN A 351 -17.27 -3.56 -11.30
C GLN A 351 -15.89 -4.01 -10.81
N TYR A 352 -15.61 -3.89 -9.50
CA TYR A 352 -14.31 -4.24 -8.94
C TYR A 352 -13.99 -5.73 -9.13
N ALA A 353 -15.00 -6.62 -9.00
CA ALA A 353 -14.84 -8.04 -9.31
C ALA A 353 -14.43 -8.30 -10.78
N ASN A 354 -14.99 -7.55 -11.72
CA ASN A 354 -14.61 -7.66 -13.13
C ASN A 354 -13.17 -7.18 -13.37
N VAL A 355 -12.75 -6.10 -12.71
CA VAL A 355 -11.38 -5.58 -12.80
C VAL A 355 -10.38 -6.55 -12.19
N ILE A 356 -10.66 -7.13 -11.02
CA ILE A 356 -9.82 -8.16 -10.37
C ILE A 356 -9.62 -9.36 -11.30
N ARG A 357 -10.70 -9.86 -11.92
CA ARG A 357 -10.62 -10.96 -12.89
C ARG A 357 -9.81 -10.61 -14.13
N CYS A 358 -9.97 -9.38 -14.61
CA CYS A 358 -9.18 -8.87 -15.72
C CYS A 358 -7.69 -8.85 -15.39
N SER A 359 -7.33 -8.34 -14.21
CA SER A 359 -5.95 -8.31 -13.73
C SER A 359 -5.36 -9.72 -13.62
N SER A 360 -6.08 -10.69 -13.00
CA SER A 360 -5.66 -12.08 -12.94
C SER A 360 -5.33 -12.67 -14.33
N HIS A 361 -6.21 -12.43 -15.28
CA HIS A 361 -6.01 -12.88 -16.65
C HIS A 361 -4.80 -12.21 -17.31
N GLN A 362 -4.67 -10.89 -17.24
CA GLN A 362 -3.58 -10.14 -17.88
C GLN A 362 -2.21 -10.54 -17.31
N VAL A 363 -2.08 -10.70 -16.00
CA VAL A 363 -0.83 -11.17 -15.36
C VAL A 363 -0.47 -12.57 -15.84
N SER A 364 -1.43 -13.49 -15.89
CA SER A 364 -1.21 -14.85 -16.39
C SER A 364 -0.72 -14.87 -17.84
N GLU A 365 -1.33 -14.07 -18.71
CA GLU A 365 -0.91 -13.97 -20.12
C GLU A 365 0.50 -13.34 -20.24
N PHE A 366 0.83 -12.38 -19.40
CA PHE A 366 2.17 -11.80 -19.36
C PHE A 366 3.23 -12.82 -18.90
N VAL A 367 2.94 -13.59 -17.86
CA VAL A 367 3.81 -14.67 -17.39
C VAL A 367 4.02 -15.74 -18.48
N LYS A 368 2.94 -16.17 -19.13
CA LYS A 368 3.02 -17.13 -20.27
C LYS A 368 3.87 -16.59 -21.41
N TRP A 369 3.79 -15.28 -21.67
CA TRP A 369 4.64 -14.67 -22.70
C TRP A 369 6.11 -14.67 -22.26
N ILE A 370 6.45 -14.35 -21.00
CA ILE A 370 7.83 -14.45 -20.49
C ILE A 370 8.35 -15.88 -20.63
N GLN A 371 7.54 -16.89 -20.30
CA GLN A 371 7.90 -18.30 -20.36
C GLN A 371 8.25 -18.79 -21.78
N GLN A 372 7.88 -18.04 -22.80
CA GLN A 372 8.21 -18.36 -24.21
C GLN A 372 9.47 -17.65 -24.70
N GLN A 373 10.11 -16.81 -23.89
CA GLN A 373 11.31 -16.07 -24.28
C GLN A 373 12.59 -16.84 -23.96
N ASP A 374 13.62 -16.63 -24.75
CA ASP A 374 14.92 -17.28 -24.57
C ASP A 374 15.59 -16.97 -23.23
N PHE A 375 15.30 -15.81 -22.66
CA PHE A 375 15.83 -15.39 -21.35
C PHE A 375 15.12 -16.05 -20.15
N TYR A 376 14.01 -16.76 -20.35
CA TYR A 376 13.18 -17.27 -19.25
C TYR A 376 13.93 -18.29 -18.36
N GLU A 377 14.76 -19.16 -18.95
CA GLU A 377 15.49 -20.18 -18.18
C GLU A 377 16.34 -19.55 -17.06
N ASP A 378 16.87 -18.35 -17.30
CA ASP A 378 17.70 -17.59 -16.37
C ASP A 378 16.95 -16.47 -15.67
N THR A 379 15.62 -16.48 -15.64
CA THR A 379 14.81 -15.42 -15.05
C THR A 379 13.97 -15.97 -13.90
N THR A 380 14.07 -15.34 -12.74
CA THR A 380 13.17 -15.56 -11.60
C THR A 380 12.07 -14.52 -11.65
N ILE A 381 10.81 -14.94 -11.48
CA ILE A 381 9.65 -14.06 -11.45
C ILE A 381 9.06 -14.07 -10.04
N ILE A 382 9.01 -12.91 -9.40
CA ILE A 382 8.30 -12.68 -8.13
C ILE A 382 7.00 -11.96 -8.44
N ILE A 383 5.88 -12.52 -8.00
CA ILE A 383 4.56 -11.89 -8.09
C ILE A 383 4.02 -11.75 -6.68
N SER A 384 3.81 -10.53 -6.23
CA SER A 384 3.32 -10.26 -4.89
C SER A 384 2.25 -9.18 -4.90
N GLY A 385 1.16 -9.39 -4.15
CA GLY A 385 0.29 -8.28 -3.80
C GLY A 385 1.09 -7.23 -3.03
N ASP A 386 0.83 -5.97 -3.29
CA ASP A 386 1.50 -4.92 -2.54
C ASP A 386 0.89 -4.77 -1.15
N HIS A 387 -0.40 -4.54 -1.04
CA HIS A 387 -1.15 -4.45 0.22
C HIS A 387 -2.60 -4.92 0.06
N LEU A 388 -3.34 -4.94 1.16
CA LEU A 388 -4.76 -5.27 1.15
C LEU A 388 -5.57 -4.11 0.55
N SER A 389 -6.58 -4.43 -0.25
CA SER A 389 -7.46 -3.42 -0.84
C SER A 389 -8.21 -2.61 0.23
N MET A 390 -8.28 -1.30 0.01
CA MET A 390 -9.00 -0.35 0.84
C MET A 390 -10.46 -0.12 0.36
N ASP A 391 -10.98 -0.93 -0.58
CA ASP A 391 -12.37 -0.82 -1.05
C ASP A 391 -13.36 -1.37 -0.02
N SER A 392 -13.70 -0.59 0.98
CA SER A 392 -14.63 -0.95 2.05
C SER A 392 -16.01 -1.39 1.55
N THR A 393 -16.41 -0.95 0.35
CA THR A 393 -17.70 -1.32 -0.27
C THR A 393 -17.69 -2.76 -0.76
N PHE A 394 -16.59 -3.18 -1.38
CA PHE A 394 -16.39 -4.54 -1.84
C PHE A 394 -16.35 -5.53 -0.66
N PHE A 395 -15.59 -5.18 0.38
CA PHE A 395 -15.36 -6.05 1.54
C PHE A 395 -16.47 -6.03 2.60
N ARG A 396 -17.50 -5.20 2.47
CA ARG A 396 -18.59 -5.07 3.47
C ARG A 396 -19.29 -6.38 3.84
N LYS A 397 -19.18 -7.43 3.03
CA LYS A 397 -19.79 -8.73 3.25
C LYS A 397 -18.80 -9.79 3.69
N VAL A 398 -17.53 -9.50 3.71
CA VAL A 398 -16.49 -10.38 4.22
C VAL A 398 -16.65 -10.41 5.74
N ASP A 399 -16.54 -11.60 6.34
CA ASP A 399 -16.60 -11.76 7.79
C ASP A 399 -15.41 -11.05 8.44
N ASP A 400 -15.64 -10.28 9.49
CA ASP A 400 -14.59 -9.55 10.21
C ASP A 400 -13.52 -10.48 10.82
N SER A 401 -13.83 -11.77 11.01
CA SER A 401 -12.87 -12.77 11.47
C SER A 401 -12.06 -13.42 10.36
N TYR A 402 -12.32 -13.09 9.07
CA TYR A 402 -11.55 -13.60 7.96
C TYR A 402 -10.19 -12.91 7.90
N ASP A 403 -9.14 -13.72 7.95
CA ASP A 403 -7.76 -13.25 7.99
C ASP A 403 -7.26 -12.96 6.56
N ARG A 404 -7.24 -11.68 6.19
CA ARG A 404 -6.89 -11.22 4.85
C ARG A 404 -5.38 -11.30 4.63
N GLN A 405 -4.97 -11.83 3.46
CA GLN A 405 -3.58 -12.07 3.11
C GLN A 405 -3.29 -11.55 1.70
N ILE A 406 -2.12 -10.96 1.47
CA ILE A 406 -1.66 -10.56 0.14
C ILE A 406 -1.29 -11.80 -0.68
N TYR A 407 -1.50 -11.73 -1.99
CA TYR A 407 -1.09 -12.78 -2.93
C TYR A 407 0.44 -12.89 -3.00
N ASN A 408 0.98 -14.12 -3.16
CA ASN A 408 2.37 -14.35 -3.50
C ASN A 408 2.53 -15.56 -4.42
N CYS A 409 3.51 -15.48 -5.32
CA CYS A 409 3.92 -16.59 -6.20
C CYS A 409 5.35 -16.35 -6.68
N ILE A 410 6.19 -17.36 -6.60
CA ILE A 410 7.58 -17.31 -7.07
C ILE A 410 7.75 -18.36 -8.18
N ILE A 411 8.05 -17.90 -9.38
CA ILE A 411 8.16 -18.76 -10.58
C ILE A 411 9.62 -18.89 -10.98
N ASN A 412 10.01 -20.09 -11.33
CA ASN A 412 11.37 -20.41 -11.77
C ASN A 412 12.43 -20.01 -10.73
N ALA A 413 12.18 -20.32 -9.45
CA ALA A 413 13.17 -20.13 -8.40
C ALA A 413 14.39 -21.01 -8.63
N ALA A 414 15.60 -20.47 -8.39
CA ALA A 414 16.83 -21.23 -8.40
C ALA A 414 17.14 -21.90 -7.06
N ALA A 415 16.50 -21.43 -5.98
CA ALA A 415 16.60 -22.08 -4.68
C ALA A 415 16.05 -23.51 -4.75
N GLU A 416 16.67 -24.43 -4.02
CA GLU A 416 16.09 -25.76 -3.81
C GLU A 416 14.70 -25.59 -3.16
N ASN A 417 13.83 -26.61 -3.34
CA ASN A 417 12.50 -26.59 -2.76
C ASN A 417 12.54 -26.15 -1.30
N PRO A 418 11.68 -25.21 -0.91
CA PRO A 418 11.67 -24.71 0.47
C PRO A 418 11.45 -25.86 1.46
N ALA A 419 12.05 -25.75 2.63
CA ALA A 419 11.87 -26.73 3.71
C ALA A 419 10.39 -26.87 4.09
N ALA A 420 9.62 -25.78 4.02
CA ALA A 420 8.17 -25.76 4.14
C ALA A 420 7.61 -24.56 3.36
N GLU A 421 6.70 -24.81 2.42
CA GLU A 421 5.92 -23.74 1.75
C GLU A 421 4.66 -23.40 2.53
N LYS A 422 4.13 -24.37 3.25
CA LYS A 422 2.84 -24.31 3.94
C LYS A 422 3.02 -24.27 5.44
N ASN A 423 2.00 -23.75 6.12
CA ASN A 423 2.02 -23.49 7.55
C ASN A 423 3.15 -22.54 7.98
N ARG A 424 3.39 -21.51 7.15
CA ARG A 424 4.38 -20.44 7.36
C ARG A 424 3.68 -19.11 7.57
N VAL A 425 3.73 -18.58 8.78
CA VAL A 425 3.24 -17.22 9.06
C VAL A 425 4.35 -16.22 8.73
N PHE A 426 4.13 -15.43 7.69
CA PHE A 426 5.14 -14.47 7.20
C PHE A 426 4.51 -13.12 6.82
N THR A 427 5.35 -12.10 6.75
CA THR A 427 4.96 -10.73 6.42
C THR A 427 5.58 -10.29 5.10
N THR A 428 5.15 -9.15 4.60
CA THR A 428 5.74 -8.53 3.41
C THR A 428 7.24 -8.26 3.54
N LEU A 429 7.77 -8.13 4.76
CA LEU A 429 9.21 -7.92 5.01
C LEU A 429 10.05 -9.14 4.64
N ASP A 430 9.48 -10.34 4.73
CA ASP A 430 10.16 -11.60 4.45
C ASP A 430 10.42 -11.80 2.94
N MET A 431 9.72 -11.05 2.09
CA MET A 431 9.90 -11.11 0.64
C MET A 431 11.28 -10.61 0.18
N PHE A 432 11.94 -9.72 0.93
CA PHE A 432 13.26 -9.21 0.57
C PHE A 432 14.34 -10.32 0.55
N PRO A 433 14.67 -11.00 1.66
CA PRO A 433 15.64 -12.10 1.63
C PRO A 433 15.17 -13.27 0.78
N THR A 434 13.87 -13.58 0.77
CA THR A 434 13.28 -14.65 -0.03
C THR A 434 13.49 -14.42 -1.54
N THR A 435 13.42 -13.18 -2.01
CA THR A 435 13.68 -12.83 -3.42
C THR A 435 15.13 -13.16 -3.80
N LEU A 436 16.11 -12.82 -2.97
CA LEU A 436 17.52 -13.14 -3.21
C LEU A 436 17.75 -14.65 -3.26
N SER A 437 17.19 -15.39 -2.31
CA SER A 437 17.27 -16.86 -2.32
C SER A 437 16.59 -17.46 -3.54
N ALA A 438 15.44 -16.93 -3.97
CA ALA A 438 14.78 -17.37 -5.20
C ALA A 438 15.64 -17.14 -6.45
N MET A 439 16.49 -16.12 -6.46
CA MET A 439 17.49 -15.87 -7.51
C MET A 439 18.74 -16.76 -7.39
N GLY A 440 18.82 -17.61 -6.38
CA GLY A 440 19.97 -18.48 -6.12
C GLY A 440 21.12 -17.80 -5.37
N VAL A 441 20.89 -16.61 -4.85
CA VAL A 441 21.89 -15.90 -4.04
C VAL A 441 21.94 -16.53 -2.64
N LYS A 442 23.14 -16.88 -2.18
CA LYS A 442 23.38 -17.34 -0.81
C LYS A 442 23.89 -16.19 0.04
N PHE A 443 23.46 -16.13 1.27
CA PHE A 443 23.91 -15.15 2.24
C PHE A 443 23.89 -15.74 3.66
N ASP A 444 24.74 -15.19 4.52
CA ASP A 444 24.87 -15.70 5.89
C ASP A 444 23.68 -15.29 6.76
N GLY A 445 23.21 -16.22 7.59
CA GLY A 445 22.28 -15.96 8.69
C GLY A 445 20.78 -16.01 8.34
N GLU A 446 20.41 -16.25 7.08
CA GLU A 446 19.02 -16.50 6.62
C GLU A 446 18.01 -15.36 6.88
N ARG A 447 18.51 -14.15 7.24
CA ARG A 447 17.73 -12.95 7.50
C ARG A 447 18.40 -11.71 6.93
N LEU A 448 17.60 -10.78 6.40
CA LEU A 448 18.03 -9.46 5.94
C LEU A 448 16.97 -8.42 6.32
N GLY A 449 17.39 -7.27 6.84
CA GLY A 449 16.44 -6.35 7.43
C GLY A 449 15.75 -7.00 8.63
N LEU A 450 14.44 -6.90 8.68
CA LEU A 450 13.60 -7.66 9.63
C LEU A 450 13.01 -8.92 8.98
N GLY A 451 13.26 -9.15 7.68
CA GLY A 451 12.73 -10.30 6.94
C GLY A 451 13.56 -11.56 7.13
N THR A 452 12.90 -12.70 7.03
CA THR A 452 13.49 -14.05 7.04
C THR A 452 13.33 -14.69 5.67
N ASP A 453 14.37 -15.35 5.19
CA ASP A 453 14.32 -16.16 3.97
C ASP A 453 13.39 -17.36 4.15
N LEU A 454 12.28 -17.38 3.42
CA LEU A 454 11.27 -18.42 3.52
C LEU A 454 11.75 -19.77 2.94
N PHE A 455 12.79 -19.79 2.10
CA PHE A 455 13.39 -21.03 1.62
C PHE A 455 14.26 -21.72 2.68
N SER A 456 14.77 -20.95 3.66
CA SER A 456 15.68 -21.48 4.69
C SER A 456 15.01 -22.44 5.69
N GLY A 457 13.70 -22.34 5.86
CA GLY A 457 12.97 -23.06 6.91
C GLY A 457 13.13 -22.46 8.31
N ARG A 458 13.88 -21.37 8.47
CA ARG A 458 13.98 -20.61 9.72
C ARG A 458 12.63 -19.97 10.05
N GLU A 459 12.27 -19.92 11.32
CA GLU A 459 11.09 -19.21 11.80
C GLU A 459 11.19 -17.72 11.49
N THR A 460 10.10 -17.14 10.95
CA THR A 460 9.97 -15.69 10.74
C THR A 460 9.81 -14.96 12.07
N LEU A 461 9.92 -13.63 12.07
CA LEU A 461 9.61 -12.86 13.28
C LEU A 461 8.14 -12.97 13.67
N ALA A 462 7.23 -13.11 12.70
CA ALA A 462 5.82 -13.33 12.95
C ALA A 462 5.53 -14.69 13.60
N GLU A 463 6.31 -15.73 13.25
CA GLU A 463 6.24 -17.05 13.89
C GLU A 463 6.83 -17.04 15.31
N GLN A 464 7.91 -16.29 15.55
CA GLN A 464 8.58 -16.23 16.83
C GLN A 464 7.84 -15.38 17.86
N LEU A 465 7.40 -14.20 17.47
CA LEU A 465 6.77 -13.22 18.36
C LEU A 465 5.23 -13.32 18.36
N GLY A 466 4.66 -13.88 17.31
CA GLY A 466 3.26 -13.76 16.98
C GLY A 466 2.99 -12.55 16.10
N LEU A 467 2.08 -12.69 15.12
CA LEU A 467 1.78 -11.65 14.13
C LEU A 467 1.29 -10.34 14.77
N ASP A 468 0.35 -10.45 15.72
CA ASP A 468 -0.23 -9.27 16.40
C ASP A 468 0.80 -8.53 17.23
N GLU A 469 1.64 -9.26 17.99
CA GLU A 469 2.71 -8.65 18.80
C GLU A 469 3.77 -7.97 17.91
N LEU A 470 4.19 -8.65 16.83
CA LEU A 470 5.12 -8.06 15.87
C LEU A 470 4.54 -6.76 15.27
N ASN A 471 3.28 -6.78 14.86
CA ASN A 471 2.61 -5.62 14.29
C ASN A 471 2.49 -4.46 15.28
N GLU A 472 2.17 -4.75 16.55
CA GLU A 472 2.13 -3.76 17.63
C GLU A 472 3.53 -3.17 17.89
N GLU A 473 4.57 -4.01 18.00
CA GLU A 473 5.94 -3.56 18.20
C GLU A 473 6.46 -2.69 17.04
N LEU A 474 6.19 -3.09 15.80
CA LEU A 474 6.58 -2.30 14.64
C LEU A 474 5.86 -0.96 14.56
N SER A 475 4.66 -0.83 15.15
CA SER A 475 3.89 0.42 15.19
C SER A 475 4.48 1.46 16.15
N LYS A 476 5.19 1.04 17.20
CA LYS A 476 5.73 1.92 18.24
C LYS A 476 6.89 2.79 17.75
N HIS A 477 7.17 3.86 18.47
CA HIS A 477 8.31 4.73 18.21
C HIS A 477 9.64 3.97 18.41
N SER A 478 10.61 4.20 17.53
CA SER A 478 11.94 3.64 17.66
C SER A 478 13.02 4.69 17.40
N ASN A 479 13.84 4.97 18.42
CA ASN A 479 15.01 5.81 18.26
C ASN A 479 16.03 5.16 17.29
N TYR A 480 16.20 3.82 17.39
CA TYR A 480 17.08 3.09 16.49
C TYR A 480 16.67 3.31 15.03
N TYR A 481 15.38 3.10 14.70
CA TYR A 481 14.85 3.32 13.35
C TYR A 481 15.13 4.74 12.86
N ASN A 482 14.80 5.73 13.68
CA ASN A 482 14.96 7.14 13.31
C ASN A 482 16.43 7.48 13.04
N TYR A 483 17.36 7.08 13.91
CA TYR A 483 18.77 7.43 13.76
C TYR A 483 19.47 6.64 12.64
N HIS A 484 19.13 5.38 12.42
CA HIS A 484 19.83 4.54 11.45
C HIS A 484 19.24 4.64 10.04
N PHE A 485 17.94 4.87 9.89
CA PHE A 485 17.31 4.83 8.58
C PHE A 485 16.83 6.20 8.07
N LEU A 486 16.44 7.10 8.97
CA LEU A 486 15.90 8.40 8.56
C LEU A 486 16.93 9.52 8.67
N TYR A 487 17.85 9.49 9.64
CA TYR A 487 18.70 10.61 10.03
C TYR A 487 20.16 10.48 9.58
N THR A 488 20.50 9.43 8.88
CA THR A 488 21.83 9.25 8.29
C THR A 488 22.01 10.19 7.09
N ASN A 489 23.19 10.87 7.03
CA ASN A 489 23.59 11.77 5.95
C ASN A 489 24.15 11.01 4.75
#